data_eb3197fca2951d269b48498c142250fa
#
_entry.id   eb3197fca2951d269b48498c142250fa
#
_cell.length_a   1.000
_cell.length_b   1.000
_cell.length_c   1.000
_cell.angle_alpha   90.00
_cell.angle_beta   90.00
_cell.angle_gamma   90.00
#
_symmetry.space_group_name_H-M   'P 1'
#
loop_
_entity.id
_entity.type
_entity.pdbx_description
1 polymer ?
#
loop_
_entity_poly.entity_id
_entity_poly.type
_entity_poly.pdbx_seq_one_letter_code
_entity_poly.pdbx_strand_id
1 'polypeptide(L)'
;MDPLTHAVLGASFAAGAASLRPLRQESALRRRRFAAMAGAVAGLAPDIDAFIQSGEDALLVLDYHRHFTHALAFAPLGALVVAGLLWPLLRRRLGFGLLYLSCLLGYFVHPLLDACTSYGTHLWLPVSREPAAWNLVAVFDPTFTLLLAVPLYLFLRRDGSRAVAWGFVLGAAYLGLSAVQHQRAEQALLELARARGHQPTQVSVKPTLANLVLWRGLYIHDGRVQADAFHLGTAPRHYAGESLPLLAADTARRIAAGDARRLADIERFRAFSDGFAVEDRRQPGFVGDARYAMLPTRIAPIWGLQWGGPGAATEFVSRHEFTPAMRGEFFAMLFGRELPVAR
;
A
#
# COMPACT_ATOMS: atom_id res chain seq x y z
N MET A 1 -1.62 -3.82 -1.37
CA MET A 1 -2.15 -3.31 -2.67
C MET A 1 -3.59 -3.75 -2.82
N ASP A 2 -4.32 -3.32 -3.87
CA ASP A 2 -5.71 -3.77 -4.03
C ASP A 2 -5.80 -5.29 -4.29
N PRO A 3 -6.90 -5.96 -3.87
CA PRO A 3 -7.03 -7.42 -3.97
C PRO A 3 -6.97 -7.95 -5.40
N LEU A 4 -7.44 -7.18 -6.40
CA LEU A 4 -7.41 -7.60 -7.80
C LEU A 4 -5.97 -7.75 -8.30
N THR A 5 -5.10 -6.81 -7.97
CA THR A 5 -3.69 -6.85 -8.37
C THR A 5 -2.97 -8.04 -7.73
N HIS A 6 -3.22 -8.33 -6.45
CA HIS A 6 -2.68 -9.52 -5.78
C HIS A 6 -3.14 -10.83 -6.44
N ALA A 7 -4.43 -10.93 -6.74
CA ALA A 7 -4.96 -12.11 -7.44
C ALA A 7 -4.34 -12.28 -8.83
N VAL A 8 -4.21 -11.21 -9.61
CA VAL A 8 -3.60 -11.23 -10.95
C VAL A 8 -2.13 -11.60 -10.89
N LEU A 9 -1.37 -11.03 -9.95
CA LEU A 9 0.05 -11.32 -9.80
C LEU A 9 0.26 -12.78 -9.38
N GLY A 10 -0.47 -13.25 -8.36
CA GLY A 10 -0.41 -14.64 -7.90
C GLY A 10 -0.80 -15.63 -9.01
N ALA A 11 -1.86 -15.32 -9.77
CA ALA A 11 -2.26 -16.12 -10.94
C ALA A 11 -1.17 -16.17 -12.01
N SER A 12 -0.50 -15.04 -12.26
CA SER A 12 0.56 -14.93 -13.28
C SER A 12 1.76 -15.82 -12.95
N PHE A 13 2.23 -15.77 -11.70
CA PHE A 13 3.34 -16.61 -11.23
C PHE A 13 2.98 -18.10 -11.27
N ALA A 14 1.80 -18.48 -10.78
CA ALA A 14 1.35 -19.86 -10.77
C ALA A 14 1.14 -20.43 -12.19
N ALA A 15 0.52 -19.64 -13.08
CA ALA A 15 0.32 -20.06 -14.48
C ALA A 15 1.65 -20.20 -15.24
N GLY A 16 2.59 -19.26 -15.00
CA GLY A 16 3.94 -19.30 -15.55
C GLY A 16 4.67 -20.57 -15.13
N ALA A 17 4.73 -20.86 -13.83
CA ALA A 17 5.36 -22.07 -13.29
C ALA A 17 4.72 -23.37 -13.83
N ALA A 18 3.39 -23.40 -13.95
CA ALA A 18 2.69 -24.55 -14.52
C ALA A 18 3.05 -24.82 -15.99
N SER A 19 3.58 -23.83 -16.71
CA SER A 19 3.97 -23.97 -18.11
C SER A 19 5.37 -24.55 -18.32
N LEU A 20 6.21 -24.60 -17.29
CA LEU A 20 7.60 -25.07 -17.40
C LEU A 20 7.73 -26.58 -17.66
N ARG A 21 6.67 -27.37 -17.42
CA ARG A 21 6.67 -28.80 -17.71
C ARG A 21 5.92 -29.06 -19.01
N PRO A 22 6.55 -29.70 -20.00
CA PRO A 22 5.91 -30.01 -21.28
C PRO A 22 4.73 -30.99 -21.08
N LEU A 23 3.62 -30.72 -21.70
CA LEU A 23 2.42 -31.56 -21.79
C LEU A 23 1.79 -31.41 -23.17
N ARG A 24 0.87 -32.34 -23.53
CA ARG A 24 -0.01 -32.16 -24.70
C ARG A 24 -0.81 -30.86 -24.57
N GLN A 25 -1.02 -30.17 -25.67
CA GLN A 25 -1.51 -28.79 -25.78
C GLN A 25 -2.79 -28.49 -24.97
N GLU A 26 -3.85 -29.29 -25.14
CA GLU A 26 -5.12 -29.10 -24.39
C GLU A 26 -4.96 -29.30 -22.88
N SER A 27 -4.15 -30.29 -22.48
CA SER A 27 -3.87 -30.56 -21.08
C SER A 27 -3.05 -29.44 -20.44
N ALA A 28 -2.15 -28.80 -21.22
CA ALA A 28 -1.33 -27.68 -20.76
C ALA A 28 -2.16 -26.44 -20.44
N LEU A 29 -3.05 -26.02 -21.32
CA LEU A 29 -3.89 -24.84 -21.11
C LEU A 29 -4.84 -25.01 -19.90
N ARG A 30 -5.47 -26.20 -19.79
CA ARG A 30 -6.31 -26.51 -18.63
C ARG A 30 -5.54 -26.46 -17.33
N ARG A 31 -4.33 -27.03 -17.28
CA ARG A 31 -3.45 -27.02 -16.13
C ARG A 31 -3.07 -25.59 -15.72
N ARG A 32 -2.68 -24.74 -16.67
CA ARG A 32 -2.36 -23.31 -16.43
C ARG A 32 -3.53 -22.56 -15.80
N ARG A 33 -4.75 -22.77 -16.28
CA ARG A 33 -5.97 -22.13 -15.73
C ARG A 33 -6.23 -22.54 -14.29
N PHE A 34 -6.13 -23.81 -13.94
CA PHE A 34 -6.30 -24.25 -12.56
C PHE A 34 -5.16 -23.80 -11.64
N ALA A 35 -3.93 -23.79 -12.15
CA ALA A 35 -2.79 -23.23 -11.40
C ALA A 35 -2.97 -21.74 -11.17
N ALA A 36 -3.40 -20.96 -12.18
CA ALA A 36 -3.72 -19.55 -12.06
C ALA A 36 -4.79 -19.29 -10.98
N MET A 37 -5.87 -20.10 -10.99
CA MET A 37 -6.92 -19.99 -9.95
C MET A 37 -6.36 -20.24 -8.55
N ALA A 38 -5.54 -21.27 -8.37
CA ALA A 38 -4.92 -21.58 -7.09
C ALA A 38 -3.97 -20.45 -6.63
N GLY A 39 -3.16 -19.92 -7.55
CA GLY A 39 -2.27 -18.79 -7.28
C GLY A 39 -3.02 -17.50 -6.97
N ALA A 40 -4.15 -17.24 -7.65
CA ALA A 40 -5.01 -16.09 -7.36
C ALA A 40 -5.59 -16.16 -5.94
N VAL A 41 -6.16 -17.30 -5.56
CA VAL A 41 -6.72 -17.51 -4.21
C VAL A 41 -5.64 -17.38 -3.14
N ALA A 42 -4.47 -17.99 -3.36
CA ALA A 42 -3.35 -17.89 -2.44
C ALA A 42 -2.76 -16.48 -2.37
N GLY A 43 -2.80 -15.73 -3.50
CA GLY A 43 -2.41 -14.34 -3.55
C GLY A 43 -3.35 -13.38 -2.79
N LEU A 44 -4.55 -13.82 -2.41
CA LEU A 44 -5.48 -13.08 -1.56
C LEU A 44 -5.42 -13.51 -0.09
N ALA A 45 -4.82 -14.66 0.19
CA ALA A 45 -4.91 -15.28 1.51
C ALA A 45 -4.20 -14.50 2.64
N PRO A 46 -3.06 -13.81 2.43
CA PRO A 46 -2.43 -13.03 3.49
C PRO A 46 -3.33 -11.99 4.14
N ASP A 47 -4.18 -11.31 3.35
CA ASP A 47 -5.11 -10.26 3.80
C ASP A 47 -6.24 -10.76 4.73
N ILE A 48 -6.29 -12.07 5.03
CA ILE A 48 -7.19 -12.60 6.06
C ILE A 48 -6.93 -11.97 7.43
N ASP A 49 -5.74 -11.45 7.66
CA ASP A 49 -5.37 -10.73 8.88
C ASP A 49 -6.17 -9.43 9.11
N ALA A 50 -6.73 -8.84 8.06
CA ALA A 50 -7.64 -7.70 8.16
C ALA A 50 -8.93 -8.01 8.96
N PHE A 51 -9.26 -9.29 9.14
CA PHE A 51 -10.36 -9.73 9.98
C PHE A 51 -9.98 -9.91 11.46
N ILE A 52 -8.71 -9.69 11.83
CA ILE A 52 -8.27 -9.67 13.23
C ILE A 52 -8.68 -8.31 13.81
N GLN A 53 -9.88 -8.27 14.38
CA GLN A 53 -10.50 -7.07 14.93
C GLN A 53 -11.09 -7.37 16.31
N SER A 54 -11.23 -6.34 17.13
CA SER A 54 -11.86 -6.43 18.46
C SER A 54 -12.76 -5.23 18.69
N GLY A 55 -13.90 -5.44 19.29
CA GLY A 55 -14.77 -4.34 19.75
C GLY A 55 -14.19 -3.59 20.96
N GLU A 56 -13.18 -4.15 21.64
CA GLU A 56 -12.54 -3.55 22.80
C GLU A 56 -11.23 -2.82 22.45
N ASP A 57 -10.61 -3.15 21.31
CA ASP A 57 -9.34 -2.57 20.84
C ASP A 57 -9.44 -2.17 19.38
N ALA A 58 -9.69 -0.90 19.13
CA ALA A 58 -9.85 -0.34 17.79
C ALA A 58 -8.55 -0.33 16.96
N LEU A 59 -7.38 -0.45 17.60
CA LEU A 59 -6.09 -0.43 16.93
C LEU A 59 -5.57 -1.84 16.61
N LEU A 60 -6.25 -2.89 17.05
CA LEU A 60 -5.82 -4.27 16.85
C LEU A 60 -5.60 -4.58 15.35
N VAL A 61 -6.47 -4.08 14.50
CA VAL A 61 -6.34 -4.23 13.05
C VAL A 61 -5.07 -3.57 12.51
N LEU A 62 -4.64 -2.44 13.06
CA LEU A 62 -3.41 -1.77 12.63
C LEU A 62 -2.16 -2.55 13.01
N ASP A 63 -2.17 -3.22 14.16
CA ASP A 63 -1.04 -4.01 14.62
C ASP A 63 -0.88 -5.32 13.85
N TYR A 64 -2.00 -5.94 13.45
CA TYR A 64 -1.98 -7.26 12.85
C TYR A 64 -2.13 -7.26 11.33
N HIS A 65 -2.71 -6.22 10.74
CA HIS A 65 -2.75 -6.12 9.28
C HIS A 65 -1.35 -5.93 8.71
N ARG A 66 -0.98 -6.82 7.78
CA ARG A 66 0.36 -6.95 7.17
C ARG A 66 1.46 -7.35 8.18
N HIS A 67 1.08 -8.11 9.21
CA HIS A 67 2.01 -8.61 10.22
C HIS A 67 2.52 -10.02 9.86
N PHE A 68 2.28 -11.04 10.71
CA PHE A 68 2.87 -12.37 10.54
C PHE A 68 2.41 -13.11 9.28
N THR A 69 1.18 -12.92 8.82
CA THR A 69 0.66 -13.50 7.57
C THR A 69 1.41 -13.00 6.35
N HIS A 70 1.97 -11.81 6.43
CA HIS A 70 2.77 -11.19 5.37
C HIS A 70 4.29 -11.43 5.53
N ALA A 71 4.71 -12.14 6.57
CA ALA A 71 6.11 -12.53 6.72
C ALA A 71 6.49 -13.59 5.68
N LEU A 72 7.62 -13.39 4.99
CA LEU A 72 8.12 -14.35 4.00
C LEU A 72 8.35 -15.73 4.62
N ALA A 73 8.77 -15.79 5.91
CA ALA A 73 8.94 -17.02 6.65
C ALA A 73 7.62 -17.77 6.87
N PHE A 74 6.49 -17.10 6.88
CA PHE A 74 5.17 -17.70 7.04
C PHE A 74 4.59 -18.20 5.72
N ALA A 75 5.05 -17.70 4.57
CA ALA A 75 4.50 -18.03 3.26
C ALA A 75 4.42 -19.56 2.96
N PRO A 76 5.42 -20.39 3.30
CA PRO A 76 5.30 -21.84 3.10
C PRO A 76 4.15 -22.49 3.86
N LEU A 77 3.93 -22.06 5.12
CA LEU A 77 2.85 -22.56 5.96
C LEU A 77 1.48 -22.05 5.46
N GLY A 78 1.36 -20.75 5.20
CA GLY A 78 0.12 -20.17 4.67
C GLY A 78 -0.29 -20.79 3.34
N ALA A 79 0.68 -20.98 2.43
CA ALA A 79 0.45 -21.67 1.16
C ALA A 79 0.02 -23.13 1.34
N LEU A 80 0.56 -23.85 2.33
CA LEU A 80 0.17 -25.23 2.65
C LEU A 80 -1.28 -25.29 3.12
N VAL A 81 -1.70 -24.36 3.97
CA VAL A 81 -3.09 -24.24 4.42
C VAL A 81 -4.02 -24.02 3.23
N VAL A 82 -3.71 -23.03 2.36
CA VAL A 82 -4.52 -22.73 1.17
C VAL A 82 -4.56 -23.94 0.23
N ALA A 83 -3.42 -24.61 -0.02
CA ALA A 83 -3.37 -25.80 -0.86
C ALA A 83 -4.22 -26.95 -0.27
N GLY A 84 -4.18 -27.14 1.05
CA GLY A 84 -5.02 -28.13 1.75
C GLY A 84 -6.50 -27.86 1.58
N LEU A 85 -6.92 -26.60 1.73
CA LEU A 85 -8.32 -26.19 1.53
C LEU A 85 -8.79 -26.34 0.07
N LEU A 86 -7.89 -26.09 -0.91
CA LEU A 86 -8.20 -26.25 -2.34
C LEU A 86 -8.09 -27.70 -2.83
N TRP A 87 -7.39 -28.56 -2.10
CA TRP A 87 -7.13 -29.95 -2.53
C TRP A 87 -8.40 -30.75 -2.87
N PRO A 88 -9.44 -30.79 -2.04
CA PRO A 88 -10.67 -31.53 -2.37
C PRO A 88 -11.29 -31.12 -3.72
N LEU A 89 -11.19 -29.83 -4.05
CA LEU A 89 -11.75 -29.24 -5.27
C LEU A 89 -10.88 -29.51 -6.51
N LEU A 90 -9.55 -29.45 -6.34
CA LEU A 90 -8.59 -29.44 -7.47
C LEU A 90 -7.82 -30.75 -7.66
N ARG A 91 -7.92 -31.75 -6.76
CA ARG A 91 -7.17 -33.02 -6.82
C ARG A 91 -7.33 -33.81 -8.12
N ARG A 92 -8.49 -33.65 -8.80
CA ARG A 92 -8.74 -34.29 -10.11
C ARG A 92 -8.15 -33.49 -11.29
N ARG A 93 -7.59 -32.30 -11.05
CA ARG A 93 -7.10 -31.37 -12.08
C ARG A 93 -5.60 -31.09 -11.95
N LEU A 94 -5.13 -31.02 -10.73
CA LEU A 94 -3.73 -30.75 -10.37
C LEU A 94 -3.24 -31.79 -9.37
N GLY A 95 -2.00 -32.27 -9.55
CA GLY A 95 -1.31 -33.02 -8.50
C GLY A 95 -0.96 -32.07 -7.33
N PHE A 96 -0.89 -32.61 -6.09
CA PHE A 96 -0.68 -31.81 -4.89
C PHE A 96 0.57 -30.94 -4.96
N GLY A 97 1.70 -31.47 -5.48
CA GLY A 97 2.96 -30.71 -5.62
C GLY A 97 2.82 -29.46 -6.50
N LEU A 98 2.07 -29.54 -7.60
CA LEU A 98 1.83 -28.36 -8.45
C LEU A 98 0.82 -27.41 -7.81
N LEU A 99 -0.21 -27.93 -7.12
CA LEU A 99 -1.16 -27.12 -6.38
C LEU A 99 -0.45 -26.33 -5.28
N TYR A 100 0.37 -27.00 -4.47
CA TYR A 100 1.16 -26.34 -3.42
C TYR A 100 2.12 -25.31 -4.00
N LEU A 101 2.86 -25.63 -5.07
CA LEU A 101 3.74 -24.66 -5.74
C LEU A 101 2.97 -23.43 -6.24
N SER A 102 1.78 -23.63 -6.82
CA SER A 102 0.92 -22.55 -7.29
C SER A 102 0.48 -21.65 -6.13
N CYS A 103 0.08 -22.25 -5.01
CA CYS A 103 -0.29 -21.52 -3.79
C CYS A 103 0.93 -20.82 -3.17
N LEU A 104 2.10 -21.48 -3.14
CA LEU A 104 3.32 -20.89 -2.60
C LEU A 104 3.74 -19.65 -3.38
N LEU A 105 3.73 -19.72 -4.71
CA LEU A 105 4.09 -18.57 -5.55
C LEU A 105 3.07 -17.44 -5.37
N GLY A 106 1.76 -17.73 -5.37
CA GLY A 106 0.72 -16.72 -5.15
C GLY A 106 0.84 -16.05 -3.79
N TYR A 107 1.03 -16.84 -2.73
CA TYR A 107 1.18 -16.34 -1.37
C TYR A 107 2.44 -15.50 -1.21
N PHE A 108 3.58 -15.99 -1.73
CA PHE A 108 4.90 -15.37 -1.56
C PHE A 108 5.02 -13.99 -2.23
N VAL A 109 4.40 -13.82 -3.42
CA VAL A 109 4.48 -12.54 -4.14
C VAL A 109 3.59 -11.46 -3.56
N HIS A 110 2.58 -11.82 -2.75
CA HIS A 110 1.68 -10.88 -2.11
C HIS A 110 2.42 -9.90 -1.19
N PRO A 111 3.14 -10.34 -0.12
CA PRO A 111 3.83 -9.42 0.78
C PRO A 111 4.96 -8.63 0.08
N LEU A 112 5.60 -9.18 -0.95
CA LEU A 112 6.59 -8.46 -1.74
C LEU A 112 5.96 -7.29 -2.50
N LEU A 113 4.79 -7.49 -3.09
CA LEU A 113 4.06 -6.39 -3.74
C LEU A 113 3.57 -5.37 -2.73
N ASP A 114 3.13 -5.81 -1.56
CA ASP A 114 2.70 -4.90 -0.49
C ASP A 114 3.84 -4.04 0.05
N ALA A 115 5.05 -4.58 0.13
CA ALA A 115 6.24 -3.81 0.47
C ALA A 115 6.56 -2.73 -0.57
N CYS A 116 6.15 -2.90 -1.84
CA CYS A 116 6.25 -1.84 -2.84
C CYS A 116 5.29 -0.67 -2.59
N THR A 117 4.28 -0.84 -1.73
CA THR A 117 3.35 0.22 -1.34
C THR A 117 3.87 1.04 -0.15
N SER A 118 3.06 1.97 0.34
CA SER A 118 3.46 2.93 1.39
C SER A 118 2.93 2.61 2.78
N TYR A 119 2.16 1.53 2.96
CA TYR A 119 1.54 1.22 4.25
C TYR A 119 2.56 0.65 5.26
N GLY A 120 3.47 -0.18 4.79
CA GLY A 120 4.40 -0.95 5.60
C GLY A 120 3.97 -2.41 5.73
N THR A 121 4.92 -3.33 5.57
CA THR A 121 4.68 -4.79 5.57
C THR A 121 5.80 -5.47 6.34
N HIS A 122 5.48 -6.27 7.33
CA HIS A 122 6.45 -6.98 8.17
C HIS A 122 7.05 -8.21 7.48
N LEU A 123 7.81 -7.97 6.39
CA LEU A 123 8.40 -9.02 5.55
C LEU A 123 9.33 -9.98 6.31
N TRP A 124 10.10 -9.42 7.25
CA TRP A 124 11.28 -10.09 7.81
C TRP A 124 11.03 -10.74 9.16
N LEU A 125 9.77 -10.80 9.63
CA LEU A 125 9.47 -11.54 10.86
C LEU A 125 9.89 -13.02 10.73
N PRO A 126 10.43 -13.61 11.80
CA PRO A 126 10.68 -13.06 13.15
C PRO A 126 12.03 -12.33 13.31
N VAL A 127 12.83 -12.21 12.25
CA VAL A 127 14.22 -11.66 12.31
C VAL A 127 14.22 -10.15 12.55
N SER A 128 13.33 -9.42 11.90
CA SER A 128 13.16 -7.97 12.10
C SER A 128 11.68 -7.63 12.19
N ARG A 129 11.35 -6.68 13.06
CA ARG A 129 9.99 -6.12 13.18
C ARG A 129 9.80 -4.84 12.38
N GLU A 130 10.83 -4.38 11.69
CA GLU A 130 10.72 -3.17 10.88
C GLU A 130 9.85 -3.41 9.64
N PRO A 131 8.78 -2.61 9.43
CA PRO A 131 7.93 -2.75 8.25
C PRO A 131 8.64 -2.22 7.01
N ALA A 132 8.64 -3.00 5.94
CA ALA A 132 9.12 -2.56 4.64
C ALA A 132 8.04 -1.73 3.92
N ALA A 133 8.39 -0.50 3.53
CA ALA A 133 7.55 0.40 2.74
C ALA A 133 8.42 1.10 1.69
N TRP A 134 8.49 0.52 0.49
CA TRP A 134 9.39 1.04 -0.56
C TRP A 134 8.80 2.23 -1.34
N ASN A 135 7.53 2.54 -1.13
CA ASN A 135 6.84 3.70 -1.72
C ASN A 135 6.94 3.78 -3.26
N LEU A 136 6.91 2.64 -3.94
CA LEU A 136 7.06 2.56 -5.39
C LEU A 136 5.72 2.61 -6.13
N VAL A 137 4.65 2.10 -5.57
CA VAL A 137 3.35 2.00 -6.23
C VAL A 137 2.22 2.38 -5.28
N ALA A 138 1.21 3.04 -5.79
CA ALA A 138 0.01 3.35 -5.02
C ALA A 138 -0.75 2.07 -4.65
N VAL A 139 -1.51 2.09 -3.54
CA VAL A 139 -2.33 0.94 -3.12
C VAL A 139 -3.34 0.53 -4.19
N PHE A 140 -3.81 1.49 -4.98
CA PHE A 140 -4.67 1.27 -6.14
C PHE A 140 -3.99 1.87 -7.39
N ASP A 141 -3.53 1.00 -8.29
CA ASP A 141 -2.86 1.39 -9.54
C ASP A 141 -3.37 0.53 -10.72
N PRO A 142 -4.41 1.00 -11.41
CA PRO A 142 -4.99 0.29 -12.55
C PRO A 142 -3.98 0.08 -13.70
N THR A 143 -3.02 0.98 -13.88
CA THR A 143 -2.00 0.85 -14.93
C THR A 143 -1.12 -0.37 -14.65
N PHE A 144 -0.60 -0.46 -13.42
CA PHE A 144 0.19 -1.61 -13.01
C PHE A 144 -0.62 -2.92 -13.10
N THR A 145 -1.87 -2.90 -12.62
CA THR A 145 -2.77 -4.06 -12.72
C THR A 145 -2.98 -4.51 -14.16
N LEU A 146 -3.23 -3.58 -15.09
CA LEU A 146 -3.45 -3.91 -16.51
C LEU A 146 -2.19 -4.44 -17.19
N LEU A 147 -1.00 -3.94 -16.84
CA LEU A 147 0.28 -4.46 -17.33
C LEU A 147 0.49 -5.94 -16.98
N LEU A 148 -0.14 -6.43 -15.93
CA LEU A 148 -0.13 -7.84 -15.53
C LEU A 148 -1.35 -8.62 -16.06
N ALA A 149 -2.55 -8.04 -15.95
CA ALA A 149 -3.83 -8.71 -16.25
C ALA A 149 -3.99 -9.01 -17.74
N VAL A 150 -3.67 -8.06 -18.63
CA VAL A 150 -3.80 -8.26 -20.08
C VAL A 150 -2.88 -9.38 -20.57
N PRO A 151 -1.57 -9.39 -20.24
CA PRO A 151 -0.70 -10.51 -20.58
C PRO A 151 -1.15 -11.86 -19.99
N LEU A 152 -1.61 -11.89 -18.76
CA LEU A 152 -2.16 -13.09 -18.13
C LEU A 152 -3.38 -13.60 -18.91
N TYR A 153 -4.32 -12.73 -19.25
CA TYR A 153 -5.50 -13.09 -20.05
C TYR A 153 -5.10 -13.72 -21.38
N LEU A 154 -4.19 -13.09 -22.12
CA LEU A 154 -3.69 -13.59 -23.40
C LEU A 154 -2.99 -14.96 -23.25
N PHE A 155 -2.21 -15.14 -22.19
CA PHE A 155 -1.52 -16.37 -21.86
C PHE A 155 -2.49 -17.53 -21.55
N LEU A 156 -3.60 -17.22 -20.87
CA LEU A 156 -4.63 -18.20 -20.53
C LEU A 156 -5.62 -18.50 -21.69
N ARG A 157 -5.57 -17.71 -22.77
CA ARG A 157 -6.41 -17.90 -23.97
C ARG A 157 -5.68 -18.57 -25.10
N ARG A 158 -4.36 -18.34 -25.25
CA ARG A 158 -3.57 -18.81 -26.39
C ARG A 158 -2.47 -19.76 -25.91
N ASP A 159 -2.39 -20.92 -26.54
CA ASP A 159 -1.30 -21.85 -26.28
C ASP A 159 0.00 -21.36 -26.92
N GLY A 160 1.17 -21.68 -26.28
CA GLY A 160 2.49 -21.27 -26.77
C GLY A 160 2.80 -19.77 -26.59
N SER A 161 1.90 -18.98 -26.02
CA SER A 161 2.11 -17.55 -25.80
C SER A 161 3.20 -17.29 -24.73
N ARG A 162 4.08 -16.33 -24.99
CA ARG A 162 5.03 -15.76 -24.01
C ARG A 162 4.46 -14.55 -23.27
N ALA A 163 3.16 -14.30 -23.37
CA ALA A 163 2.55 -13.07 -22.86
C ALA A 163 2.80 -12.85 -21.37
N VAL A 164 2.73 -13.90 -20.53
CA VAL A 164 2.97 -13.75 -19.09
C VAL A 164 4.40 -13.27 -18.79
N ALA A 165 5.38 -13.70 -19.57
CA ALA A 165 6.76 -13.21 -19.43
C ALA A 165 6.85 -11.72 -19.74
N TRP A 166 6.15 -11.26 -20.78
CA TRP A 166 6.03 -9.82 -21.06
C TRP A 166 5.31 -9.06 -19.94
N GLY A 167 4.30 -9.64 -19.31
CA GLY A 167 3.66 -9.06 -18.13
C GLY A 167 4.66 -8.81 -16.99
N PHE A 168 5.54 -9.77 -16.70
CA PHE A 168 6.59 -9.60 -15.70
C PHE A 168 7.61 -8.54 -16.10
N VAL A 169 8.04 -8.52 -17.37
CA VAL A 169 8.97 -7.49 -17.88
C VAL A 169 8.36 -6.10 -17.76
N LEU A 170 7.10 -5.92 -18.18
CA LEU A 170 6.40 -4.64 -18.11
C LEU A 170 6.15 -4.21 -16.66
N GLY A 171 5.75 -5.13 -15.78
CA GLY A 171 5.57 -4.86 -14.36
C GLY A 171 6.88 -4.46 -13.68
N ALA A 172 7.99 -5.18 -13.96
CA ALA A 172 9.31 -4.83 -13.44
C ALA A 172 9.81 -3.49 -13.98
N ALA A 173 9.60 -3.20 -15.26
CA ALA A 173 9.93 -1.91 -15.87
C ALA A 173 9.14 -0.76 -15.24
N TYR A 174 7.85 -0.97 -14.96
CA TYR A 174 7.01 -0.01 -14.26
C TYR A 174 7.53 0.29 -12.85
N LEU A 175 7.85 -0.73 -12.06
CA LEU A 175 8.43 -0.56 -10.72
C LEU A 175 9.82 0.08 -10.79
N GLY A 176 10.65 -0.27 -11.77
CA GLY A 176 11.95 0.35 -12.01
C GLY A 176 11.83 1.85 -12.35
N LEU A 177 10.89 2.21 -13.23
CA LEU A 177 10.60 3.60 -13.53
C LEU A 177 10.11 4.34 -12.28
N SER A 178 9.25 3.69 -11.49
CA SER A 178 8.77 4.26 -10.24
C SER A 178 9.91 4.51 -9.25
N ALA A 179 10.88 3.60 -9.13
CA ALA A 179 12.04 3.79 -8.26
C ALA A 179 12.89 5.02 -8.69
N VAL A 180 13.05 5.23 -9.99
CA VAL A 180 13.72 6.44 -10.51
C VAL A 180 12.92 7.70 -10.17
N GLN A 181 11.60 7.67 -10.35
CA GLN A 181 10.73 8.80 -10.02
C GLN A 181 10.70 9.08 -8.51
N HIS A 182 10.73 8.05 -7.68
CA HIS A 182 10.83 8.19 -6.22
C HIS A 182 12.10 8.95 -5.82
N GLN A 183 13.25 8.56 -6.35
CA GLN A 183 14.51 9.25 -6.10
C GLN A 183 14.48 10.71 -6.56
N ARG A 184 13.91 10.99 -7.74
CA ARG A 184 13.73 12.36 -8.24
C ARG A 184 12.83 13.19 -7.34
N ALA A 185 11.74 12.61 -6.84
CA ALA A 185 10.81 13.29 -5.93
C ALA A 185 11.47 13.59 -4.57
N GLU A 186 12.25 12.64 -4.05
CA GLU A 186 13.00 12.82 -2.79
C GLU A 186 14.06 13.92 -2.93
N GLN A 187 14.82 13.92 -4.01
CA GLN A 187 15.79 14.98 -4.29
C GLN A 187 15.12 16.35 -4.38
N ALA A 188 14.01 16.47 -5.13
CA ALA A 188 13.26 17.71 -5.24
C ALA A 188 12.73 18.21 -3.88
N LEU A 189 12.27 17.29 -3.02
CA LEU A 189 11.80 17.62 -1.68
C LEU A 189 12.94 18.13 -0.79
N LEU A 190 14.12 17.48 -0.84
CA LEU A 190 15.30 17.89 -0.07
C LEU A 190 15.87 19.23 -0.54
N GLU A 191 15.87 19.48 -1.85
CA GLU A 191 16.26 20.78 -2.41
C GLU A 191 15.30 21.90 -1.98
N LEU A 192 13.99 21.63 -2.00
CA LEU A 192 12.98 22.56 -1.50
C LEU A 192 13.17 22.86 -0.01
N ALA A 193 13.40 21.84 0.82
CA ALA A 193 13.66 22.02 2.25
C ALA A 193 14.91 22.92 2.49
N ARG A 194 16.00 22.68 1.77
CA ARG A 194 17.22 23.51 1.83
C ARG A 194 16.94 24.96 1.40
N ALA A 195 16.16 25.16 0.31
CA ALA A 195 15.79 26.50 -0.16
C ALA A 195 14.95 27.28 0.87
N ARG A 196 14.19 26.56 1.72
CA ARG A 196 13.44 27.13 2.85
C ARG A 196 14.32 27.34 4.12
N GLY A 197 15.59 26.93 4.10
CA GLY A 197 16.46 26.94 5.28
C GLY A 197 16.10 25.84 6.31
N HIS A 198 15.34 24.82 5.91
CA HIS A 198 14.91 23.74 6.77
C HIS A 198 15.92 22.58 6.78
N GLN A 199 16.05 21.93 7.92
CA GLN A 199 16.83 20.70 8.10
C GLN A 199 15.86 19.57 8.47
N PRO A 200 15.43 18.73 7.50
CA PRO A 200 14.51 17.62 7.75
C PRO A 200 15.11 16.61 8.73
N THR A 201 14.36 16.25 9.77
CA THR A 201 14.70 15.14 10.67
C THR A 201 14.18 13.81 10.15
N GLN A 202 13.12 13.86 9.33
CA GLN A 202 12.52 12.69 8.68
C GLN A 202 11.87 13.11 7.37
N VAL A 203 11.90 12.21 6.39
CA VAL A 203 11.38 12.42 5.04
C VAL A 203 10.49 11.24 4.63
N SER A 204 9.40 11.51 3.94
CA SER A 204 8.53 10.48 3.35
C SER A 204 8.05 10.95 1.98
N VAL A 205 8.33 10.16 0.95
CA VAL A 205 7.92 10.46 -0.43
C VAL A 205 7.08 9.30 -0.96
N LYS A 206 5.93 9.61 -1.57
CA LYS A 206 4.97 8.60 -2.01
C LYS A 206 4.38 8.94 -3.37
N PRO A 207 4.14 7.96 -4.26
CA PRO A 207 3.35 8.19 -5.46
C PRO A 207 1.91 8.51 -5.05
N THR A 208 1.25 9.36 -5.83
CA THR A 208 -0.18 9.55 -5.68
C THR A 208 -0.98 8.48 -6.44
N LEU A 209 -2.28 8.44 -6.24
CA LEU A 209 -3.15 7.40 -6.77
C LEU A 209 -3.00 7.23 -8.30
N ALA A 210 -2.77 6.00 -8.73
CA ALA A 210 -2.83 5.54 -10.12
C ALA A 210 -1.87 6.23 -11.11
N ASN A 211 -0.72 6.72 -10.66
CA ASN A 211 0.27 7.34 -11.55
C ASN A 211 1.69 7.36 -10.98
N LEU A 212 2.67 7.64 -11.84
CA LEU A 212 4.09 7.77 -11.51
C LEU A 212 4.63 9.20 -11.73
N VAL A 213 3.79 10.18 -12.00
CA VAL A 213 4.24 11.54 -12.32
C VAL A 213 3.96 12.56 -11.22
N LEU A 214 2.92 12.34 -10.40
CA LEU A 214 2.56 13.21 -9.29
C LEU A 214 2.91 12.52 -7.96
N TRP A 215 3.77 13.17 -7.19
CA TRP A 215 4.34 12.64 -5.95
C TRP A 215 4.00 13.54 -4.77
N ARG A 216 3.68 12.94 -3.64
CA ARG A 216 3.54 13.60 -2.36
C ARG A 216 4.86 13.53 -1.60
N GLY A 217 5.41 14.68 -1.22
CA GLY A 217 6.56 14.78 -0.35
C GLY A 217 6.15 15.30 1.03
N LEU A 218 6.66 14.69 2.07
CA LEU A 218 6.49 15.09 3.46
C LEU A 218 7.84 15.14 4.14
N TYR A 219 8.06 16.13 4.98
CA TYR A 219 9.20 16.15 5.88
C TYR A 219 8.86 16.78 7.23
N ILE A 220 9.61 16.40 8.24
CA ILE A 220 9.52 16.95 9.58
C ILE A 220 10.67 17.95 9.79
N HIS A 221 10.34 19.16 10.24
CA HIS A 221 11.28 20.20 10.63
C HIS A 221 10.70 21.02 11.79
N ASP A 222 11.47 21.22 12.86
CA ASP A 222 11.08 21.99 14.05
C ASP A 222 9.70 21.62 14.63
N GLY A 223 9.47 20.31 14.80
CA GLY A 223 8.21 19.79 15.34
C GLY A 223 6.98 20.01 14.46
N ARG A 224 7.18 20.29 13.18
CA ARG A 224 6.11 20.48 12.19
C ARG A 224 6.29 19.52 11.02
N VAL A 225 5.18 19.00 10.52
CA VAL A 225 5.15 18.31 9.24
C VAL A 225 4.87 19.33 8.12
N GLN A 226 5.65 19.23 7.07
CA GLN A 226 5.49 19.99 5.82
C GLN A 226 5.01 19.02 4.75
N ALA A 227 4.01 19.40 3.98
CA ALA A 227 3.50 18.63 2.85
C ALA A 227 3.64 19.45 1.56
N ASP A 228 4.20 18.87 0.53
CA ASP A 228 4.34 19.47 -0.79
C ASP A 228 4.03 18.41 -1.86
N ALA A 229 3.72 18.84 -3.08
CA ALA A 229 3.55 17.92 -4.21
C ALA A 229 4.47 18.27 -5.37
N PHE A 230 4.92 17.24 -6.07
CA PHE A 230 5.85 17.35 -7.19
C PHE A 230 5.28 16.62 -8.40
N HIS A 231 5.06 17.34 -9.49
CA HIS A 231 4.80 16.75 -10.79
C HIS A 231 6.13 16.54 -11.50
N LEU A 232 6.50 15.30 -11.78
CA LEU A 232 7.78 14.90 -12.34
C LEU A 232 7.64 14.41 -13.80
N GLY A 233 6.86 15.13 -14.58
CA GLY A 233 6.76 14.92 -16.03
C GLY A 233 7.95 15.52 -16.80
N THR A 234 7.73 15.85 -18.07
CA THR A 234 8.73 16.50 -18.95
C THR A 234 9.08 17.91 -18.49
N ALA A 235 8.13 18.62 -17.86
CA ALA A 235 8.35 19.92 -17.22
C ALA A 235 8.03 19.76 -15.71
N PRO A 236 9.05 19.55 -14.86
CA PRO A 236 8.84 19.42 -13.43
C PRO A 236 8.20 20.65 -12.81
N ARG A 237 7.23 20.43 -11.90
CA ARG A 237 6.51 21.49 -11.23
C ARG A 237 6.33 21.17 -9.75
N HIS A 238 6.54 22.16 -8.92
CA HIS A 238 6.27 22.09 -7.47
C HIS A 238 4.91 22.75 -7.17
N TYR A 239 4.16 22.14 -6.27
CA TYR A 239 2.92 22.67 -5.70
C TYR A 239 3.12 22.80 -4.18
N ALA A 240 3.12 24.04 -3.72
CA ALA A 240 3.23 24.33 -2.29
C ALA A 240 2.00 23.79 -1.53
N GLY A 241 2.23 23.20 -0.41
CA GLY A 241 1.19 22.61 0.41
C GLY A 241 1.15 23.16 1.84
N GLU A 242 0.52 22.40 2.71
CA GLU A 242 0.22 22.79 4.10
C GLU A 242 1.38 22.43 5.04
N SER A 243 1.41 23.13 6.19
CA SER A 243 2.25 22.81 7.34
C SER A 243 1.39 22.73 8.60
N LEU A 244 1.54 21.64 9.36
CA LEU A 244 0.89 21.46 10.66
C LEU A 244 1.90 21.08 11.75
N PRO A 245 1.66 21.47 13.02
CA PRO A 245 2.45 20.92 14.11
C PRO A 245 2.22 19.42 14.24
N LEU A 246 3.27 18.69 14.54
CA LEU A 246 3.16 17.30 14.98
C LEU A 246 2.40 17.22 16.31
N LEU A 247 1.82 16.07 16.58
CA LEU A 247 1.14 15.78 17.83
C LEU A 247 2.15 15.81 19.00
N ALA A 248 2.21 16.94 19.69
CA ALA A 248 3.06 17.10 20.87
C ALA A 248 2.49 16.29 22.06
N ALA A 249 3.37 15.92 23.00
CA ALA A 249 2.97 15.17 24.20
C ALA A 249 1.91 15.91 25.04
N ASP A 250 1.98 17.25 25.11
CA ASP A 250 0.99 18.07 25.83
C ASP A 250 -0.37 18.03 25.14
N THR A 251 -0.38 18.07 23.80
CA THR A 251 -1.60 17.91 23.00
C THR A 251 -2.21 16.53 23.20
N ALA A 252 -1.38 15.48 23.18
CA ALA A 252 -1.84 14.11 23.45
C ALA A 252 -2.48 13.99 24.85
N ARG A 253 -1.83 14.52 25.89
CA ARG A 253 -2.38 14.57 27.25
C ARG A 253 -3.69 15.36 27.34
N ARG A 254 -3.77 16.49 26.65
CA ARG A 254 -5.00 17.30 26.56
C ARG A 254 -6.15 16.51 25.92
N ILE A 255 -5.90 15.83 24.80
CA ILE A 255 -6.90 15.00 24.11
C ILE A 255 -7.29 13.81 24.98
N ALA A 256 -6.34 13.19 25.68
CA ALA A 256 -6.60 12.09 26.59
C ALA A 256 -7.48 12.48 27.80
N ALA A 257 -7.49 13.76 28.19
CA ALA A 257 -8.32 14.29 29.28
C ALA A 257 -8.21 13.50 30.60
N GLY A 258 -7.03 13.00 30.93
CA GLY A 258 -6.78 12.17 32.13
C GLY A 258 -7.07 10.68 31.96
N ASP A 259 -7.58 10.23 30.84
CA ASP A 259 -7.83 8.82 30.54
C ASP A 259 -6.52 8.15 30.09
N ALA A 260 -6.00 7.26 30.93
CA ALA A 260 -4.74 6.54 30.68
C ALA A 260 -4.82 5.60 29.47
N ARG A 261 -5.99 4.97 29.23
CA ARG A 261 -6.20 4.07 28.07
C ARG A 261 -6.16 4.87 26.78
N ARG A 262 -6.88 6.00 26.74
CA ARG A 262 -6.88 6.90 25.60
C ARG A 262 -5.48 7.43 25.29
N LEU A 263 -4.70 7.79 26.31
CA LEU A 263 -3.32 8.21 26.12
C LEU A 263 -2.45 7.09 25.52
N ALA A 264 -2.61 5.86 26.01
CA ALA A 264 -1.90 4.70 25.47
C ALA A 264 -2.27 4.43 24.01
N ASP A 265 -3.54 4.55 23.64
CA ASP A 265 -3.99 4.40 22.25
C ASP A 265 -3.40 5.50 21.34
N ILE A 266 -3.34 6.75 21.82
CA ILE A 266 -2.72 7.87 21.08
C ILE A 266 -1.23 7.58 20.84
N GLU A 267 -0.48 7.13 21.86
CA GLU A 267 0.95 6.83 21.72
C GLU A 267 1.20 5.63 20.80
N ARG A 268 0.35 4.60 20.87
CA ARG A 268 0.39 3.45 19.94
C ARG A 268 0.14 3.89 18.50
N PHE A 269 -0.86 4.73 18.26
CA PHE A 269 -1.13 5.28 16.93
C PHE A 269 -0.01 6.21 16.43
N ARG A 270 0.62 6.96 17.32
CA ARG A 270 1.77 7.81 17.01
C ARG A 270 2.97 6.98 16.54
N ALA A 271 3.23 5.83 17.20
CA ALA A 271 4.23 4.86 16.75
C ALA A 271 3.86 4.26 15.37
N PHE A 272 2.61 3.84 15.18
CA PHE A 272 2.10 3.34 13.90
C PHE A 272 2.26 4.38 12.78
N SER A 273 2.02 5.66 13.07
CA SER A 273 2.16 6.76 12.11
C SER A 273 3.62 7.15 11.84
N ASP A 274 4.58 6.40 12.36
CA ASP A 274 6.02 6.69 12.19
C ASP A 274 6.36 8.14 12.58
N GLY A 275 5.76 8.64 13.66
CA GLY A 275 5.94 10.00 14.16
C GLY A 275 5.20 11.09 13.38
N PHE A 276 4.50 10.77 12.27
CA PHE A 276 3.71 11.74 11.49
C PHE A 276 2.28 11.95 12.01
N ALA A 277 2.00 11.63 13.27
CA ALA A 277 0.71 11.90 13.86
C ALA A 277 0.48 13.42 14.04
N VAL A 278 -0.72 13.89 13.71
CA VAL A 278 -1.15 15.28 13.84
C VAL A 278 -2.56 15.35 14.43
N GLU A 279 -2.90 16.47 15.10
CA GLU A 279 -4.30 16.81 15.39
C GLU A 279 -4.90 17.53 14.16
N ASP A 280 -6.04 17.06 13.66
CA ASP A 280 -6.72 17.73 12.53
C ASP A 280 -7.32 19.07 13.00
N ARG A 281 -6.87 20.18 12.41
CA ARG A 281 -7.38 21.52 12.73
C ARG A 281 -8.87 21.69 12.46
N ARG A 282 -9.44 20.95 11.54
CA ARG A 282 -10.86 21.01 11.16
C ARG A 282 -11.74 20.27 12.15
N GLN A 283 -11.15 19.37 12.92
CA GLN A 283 -11.85 18.57 13.91
C GLN A 283 -10.95 18.38 15.14
N PRO A 284 -11.01 19.34 16.09
CA PRO A 284 -10.27 19.23 17.35
C PRO A 284 -10.56 17.89 18.06
N GLY A 285 -9.48 17.27 18.56
CA GLY A 285 -9.55 15.95 19.17
C GLY A 285 -9.43 14.77 18.21
N PHE A 286 -9.46 14.96 16.89
CA PHE A 286 -9.14 13.90 15.94
C PHE A 286 -7.62 13.80 15.75
N VAL A 287 -7.06 12.64 16.02
CA VAL A 287 -5.63 12.33 15.82
C VAL A 287 -5.47 11.50 14.57
N GLY A 288 -4.84 12.05 13.54
CA GLY A 288 -4.69 11.42 12.24
C GLY A 288 -3.24 11.26 11.77
N ASP A 289 -3.05 10.40 10.78
CA ASP A 289 -1.76 10.15 10.14
C ASP A 289 -1.55 11.09 8.95
N ALA A 290 -0.66 12.08 9.12
CA ALA A 290 -0.36 13.08 8.09
C ALA A 290 0.22 12.48 6.80
N ARG A 291 0.73 11.25 6.85
CA ARG A 291 1.26 10.58 5.65
C ARG A 291 0.21 10.35 4.58
N TYR A 292 -1.08 10.35 4.94
CA TYR A 292 -2.18 9.98 4.05
C TYR A 292 -3.24 11.07 3.99
N ALA A 293 -3.44 11.63 2.81
CA ALA A 293 -4.46 12.64 2.52
C ALA A 293 -4.98 12.46 1.09
N MET A 294 -6.20 12.94 0.82
CA MET A 294 -6.80 12.87 -0.51
C MET A 294 -6.08 13.75 -1.54
N LEU A 295 -5.53 14.90 -1.12
CA LEU A 295 -4.70 15.76 -1.96
C LEU A 295 -3.26 15.75 -1.48
N PRO A 296 -2.29 15.66 -2.39
CA PRO A 296 -0.88 15.55 -2.00
C PRO A 296 -0.31 16.81 -1.35
N THR A 297 -0.94 17.97 -1.53
CA THR A 297 -0.56 19.25 -0.92
C THR A 297 -1.19 19.49 0.46
N ARG A 298 -2.18 18.69 0.88
CA ARG A 298 -2.92 18.93 2.12
C ARG A 298 -2.51 17.96 3.23
N ILE A 299 -2.67 18.44 4.49
CA ILE A 299 -2.54 17.60 5.69
C ILE A 299 -3.95 17.46 6.27
N ALA A 300 -4.76 16.64 5.63
CA ALA A 300 -6.09 16.25 6.03
C ALA A 300 -6.12 14.73 6.11
N PRO A 301 -5.78 14.13 7.29
CA PRO A 301 -5.65 12.69 7.40
C PRO A 301 -6.93 11.96 7.00
N ILE A 302 -6.79 10.92 6.19
CA ILE A 302 -7.92 10.10 5.74
C ILE A 302 -8.30 9.01 6.74
N TRP A 303 -7.50 8.80 7.78
CA TRP A 303 -7.79 7.93 8.91
C TRP A 303 -7.13 8.43 10.19
N GLY A 304 -7.64 7.97 11.30
CA GLY A 304 -7.14 8.33 12.62
C GLY A 304 -8.04 7.89 13.74
N LEU A 305 -7.73 8.38 14.93
CA LEU A 305 -8.45 8.11 16.16
C LEU A 305 -9.44 9.23 16.48
N GLN A 306 -10.62 8.82 16.95
CA GLN A 306 -11.70 9.71 17.39
C GLN A 306 -12.33 9.17 18.66
N TRP A 307 -12.96 10.07 19.43
CA TRP A 307 -13.69 9.76 20.66
C TRP A 307 -15.02 10.52 20.68
N GLY A 308 -16.12 9.83 20.97
CA GLY A 308 -17.47 10.41 21.04
C GLY A 308 -17.74 11.28 22.26
N GLY A 309 -16.82 11.31 23.26
CA GLY A 309 -16.93 12.12 24.47
C GLY A 309 -16.05 11.60 25.62
N PRO A 310 -16.17 12.21 26.81
CA PRO A 310 -15.46 11.73 28.00
C PRO A 310 -15.84 10.26 28.32
N GLY A 311 -14.84 9.40 28.55
CA GLY A 311 -15.04 7.98 28.84
C GLY A 311 -15.50 7.11 27.66
N ALA A 312 -15.68 7.68 26.45
CA ALA A 312 -15.97 6.90 25.27
C ALA A 312 -14.75 6.08 24.83
N ALA A 313 -15.01 4.88 24.28
CA ALA A 313 -13.97 4.04 23.71
C ALA A 313 -13.29 4.74 22.52
N THR A 314 -12.04 4.37 22.26
CA THR A 314 -11.32 4.80 21.08
C THR A 314 -11.96 4.19 19.83
N GLU A 315 -12.20 5.01 18.82
CA GLU A 315 -12.65 4.59 17.50
C GLU A 315 -11.57 4.87 16.45
N PHE A 316 -11.22 3.86 15.64
CA PHE A 316 -10.43 4.07 14.44
C PHE A 316 -11.38 4.35 13.27
N VAL A 317 -11.27 5.53 12.70
CA VAL A 317 -12.18 6.00 11.65
C VAL A 317 -11.43 6.31 10.36
N SER A 318 -12.05 6.00 9.23
CA SER A 318 -11.58 6.35 7.90
C SER A 318 -12.50 7.37 7.24
N ARG A 319 -11.90 8.36 6.55
CA ARG A 319 -12.60 9.48 5.92
C ARG A 319 -12.12 9.62 4.49
N HIS A 320 -13.00 9.40 3.54
CA HIS A 320 -12.66 9.43 2.10
C HIS A 320 -13.48 10.49 1.36
N GLU A 321 -13.50 11.72 1.91
CA GLU A 321 -14.17 12.79 1.22
C GLU A 321 -13.31 13.31 0.07
N PHE A 322 -13.82 13.16 -1.17
CA PHE A 322 -13.17 13.62 -2.39
C PHE A 322 -14.15 14.46 -3.22
N THR A 323 -14.26 15.72 -2.84
CA THR A 323 -15.21 16.66 -3.45
C THR A 323 -14.89 16.96 -4.92
N PRO A 324 -15.86 17.46 -5.73
CA PRO A 324 -15.59 17.88 -7.10
C PRO A 324 -14.45 18.90 -7.23
N ALA A 325 -14.34 19.84 -6.26
CA ALA A 325 -13.23 20.80 -6.23
C ALA A 325 -11.87 20.11 -6.03
N MET A 326 -11.77 19.19 -5.05
CA MET A 326 -10.55 18.41 -4.81
C MET A 326 -10.16 17.56 -6.01
N ARG A 327 -11.14 16.99 -6.73
CA ARG A 327 -10.87 16.27 -7.98
C ARG A 327 -10.27 17.19 -9.04
N GLY A 328 -10.80 18.40 -9.20
CA GLY A 328 -10.26 19.41 -10.10
C GLY A 328 -8.80 19.77 -9.76
N GLU A 329 -8.50 20.03 -8.48
CA GLU A 329 -7.15 20.31 -7.99
C GLU A 329 -6.20 19.12 -8.26
N PHE A 330 -6.63 17.89 -7.95
CA PHE A 330 -5.83 16.68 -8.19
C PHE A 330 -5.47 16.51 -9.67
N PHE A 331 -6.46 16.63 -10.56
CA PHE A 331 -6.20 16.49 -11.99
C PHE A 331 -5.39 17.65 -12.56
N ALA A 332 -5.54 18.88 -12.03
CA ALA A 332 -4.67 19.98 -12.41
C ALA A 332 -3.21 19.67 -12.08
N MET A 333 -2.92 19.18 -10.86
CA MET A 333 -1.58 18.78 -10.45
C MET A 333 -1.07 17.58 -11.26
N LEU A 334 -1.92 16.58 -11.52
CA LEU A 334 -1.57 15.38 -12.28
C LEU A 334 -1.15 15.72 -13.73
N PHE A 335 -1.78 16.73 -14.33
CA PHE A 335 -1.44 17.19 -15.68
C PHE A 335 -0.44 18.35 -15.70
N GLY A 336 0.20 18.65 -14.57
CA GLY A 336 1.20 19.71 -14.48
C GLY A 336 0.65 21.13 -14.71
N ARG A 337 -0.66 21.37 -14.48
CA ARG A 337 -1.32 22.66 -14.64
C ARG A 337 -1.21 23.53 -13.39
N GLU A 338 -1.37 24.83 -13.52
CA GLU A 338 -1.51 25.72 -12.36
C GLU A 338 -2.78 25.43 -11.59
N LEU A 339 -2.68 25.52 -10.24
CA LEU A 339 -3.87 25.41 -9.43
C LEU A 339 -4.72 26.69 -9.58
N PRO A 340 -6.04 26.55 -9.62
CA PRO A 340 -6.91 27.71 -9.58
C PRO A 340 -6.63 28.51 -8.30
N VAL A 341 -6.47 29.82 -8.43
CA VAL A 341 -6.32 30.71 -7.29
C VAL A 341 -7.59 30.55 -6.43
N ALA A 342 -7.41 30.15 -5.17
CA ALA A 342 -8.53 30.08 -4.24
C ALA A 342 -9.16 31.49 -4.14
N ARG A 343 -10.40 31.63 -4.64
CA ARG A 343 -11.19 32.83 -4.49
C ARG A 343 -11.83 32.89 -3.11
#